data_13174ed13320db0d03fc77cc74010153
#
_entry.id   13174ed13320db0d03fc77cc74010153
#
_cell.length_a   1.000
_cell.length_b   1.000
_cell.length_c   1.000
_cell.angle_alpha   90.00
_cell.angle_beta   90.00
_cell.angle_gamma   90.00
#
_symmetry.space_group_name_H-M   'P 1'
#
loop_
_entity.id
_entity.type
_entity.pdbx_description
1 polymer ?
#
loop_
_entity_poly.entity_id
_entity_poly.type
_entity_poly.pdbx_seq_one_letter_code
_entity_poly.pdbx_strand_id
1 'polypeptide(L)'
;MKKILILGVALLALAGCSKMLEDIRPKHAIPAETVTVDDLDKLTNGLLYQMENYAVSAWTDGDYLAENFSPGPGFDYADVHSDTEATSSATAKSRWQAAFTRINSQNEVLKTANGAAEGGEAVERAKGTALFCRAWTYFQLVIRFGNVPVLTESTMEIVPISPESKVWELIEADLLEAEKHLSAFTSYAYPSDEACWALLAKVYLWRGNRTEAINYADKVLANKAFQFKNTSNDYASLFINGTSNPELIFALSNLRNTSQLRIFEKMNDTDGSFNYSMETGLRSSLFADADVAGVSKSGDIRLQPTYNPAEDRRIIKFPNGGENMGQFISNPDASQSPIVIFRLSDIYLTKAEAQGNTSEGLATMKKYMDNRYETVTLPTTMSAADFRELVLDENQREFYAEGRRWFDIKRAYIQDKTFDLDKVYKTWNDRDYLMYWPIPQDERDLAGHDRYPQNPGYAE
;
A
#
# COMPACT_ATOMS: atom_id res chain seq x y z
N MET A 1 -41.80 27.58 -52.79
CA MET A 1 -42.36 27.31 -51.45
C MET A 1 -41.92 25.97 -50.87
N LYS A 2 -41.80 24.83 -51.59
CA LYS A 2 -41.40 23.54 -51.05
C LYS A 2 -39.94 23.50 -50.55
N LYS A 3 -39.00 24.25 -51.13
CA LYS A 3 -37.56 24.26 -50.68
C LYS A 3 -37.35 25.04 -49.38
N ILE A 4 -38.19 26.04 -49.07
CA ILE A 4 -38.10 26.82 -47.82
C ILE A 4 -38.67 26.01 -46.64
N LEU A 5 -39.68 25.17 -46.90
CA LEU A 5 -40.26 24.30 -45.87
C LEU A 5 -39.29 23.19 -45.41
N ILE A 6 -38.47 22.63 -46.34
CA ILE A 6 -37.48 21.60 -46.05
C ILE A 6 -36.32 22.18 -45.23
N LEU A 7 -35.90 23.42 -45.44
CA LEU A 7 -34.87 24.08 -44.68
C LEU A 7 -35.32 24.41 -43.23
N GLY A 8 -36.58 24.78 -43.06
CA GLY A 8 -37.16 25.05 -41.73
C GLY A 8 -37.29 23.79 -40.87
N VAL A 9 -37.65 22.65 -41.48
CA VAL A 9 -37.75 21.37 -40.76
C VAL A 9 -36.34 20.81 -40.39
N ALA A 10 -35.34 21.02 -41.24
CA ALA A 10 -33.96 20.63 -40.94
C ALA A 10 -33.33 21.46 -39.81
N LEU A 11 -33.65 22.74 -39.70
CA LEU A 11 -33.18 23.60 -38.60
C LEU A 11 -33.88 23.29 -37.26
N LEU A 12 -35.13 22.87 -37.28
CA LEU A 12 -35.86 22.44 -36.08
C LEU A 12 -35.39 21.06 -35.57
N ALA A 13 -34.95 20.18 -36.46
CA ALA A 13 -34.36 18.89 -36.07
C ALA A 13 -32.98 19.03 -35.42
N LEU A 14 -32.18 20.02 -35.82
CA LEU A 14 -30.86 20.29 -35.21
C LEU A 14 -30.96 20.95 -33.82
N ALA A 15 -32.01 21.75 -33.56
CA ALA A 15 -32.25 22.37 -32.25
C ALA A 15 -32.83 21.39 -31.20
N GLY A 16 -33.43 20.28 -31.64
CA GLY A 16 -33.95 19.24 -30.74
C GLY A 16 -32.92 18.25 -30.23
N CYS A 17 -31.83 18.03 -31.01
CA CYS A 17 -30.78 17.09 -30.62
C CYS A 17 -29.82 17.64 -29.55
N SER A 18 -29.61 18.96 -29.47
CA SER A 18 -28.73 19.54 -28.46
C SER A 18 -29.29 19.41 -27.04
N LYS A 19 -30.60 19.66 -26.85
CA LYS A 19 -31.25 19.49 -25.54
C LYS A 19 -31.35 18.02 -25.07
N MET A 20 -31.40 17.06 -26.00
CA MET A 20 -31.44 15.64 -25.66
C MET A 20 -30.06 15.10 -25.22
N LEU A 21 -28.96 15.75 -25.62
CA LEU A 21 -27.61 15.40 -25.24
C LEU A 21 -27.20 16.05 -23.91
N GLU A 22 -27.78 17.19 -23.55
CA GLU A 22 -27.54 17.86 -22.27
C GLU A 22 -28.16 17.13 -21.06
N ASP A 23 -29.15 16.27 -21.29
CA ASP A 23 -29.85 15.52 -20.24
C ASP A 23 -29.34 14.07 -20.05
N ILE A 24 -28.33 13.64 -20.80
CA ILE A 24 -27.69 12.32 -20.60
C ILE A 24 -26.68 12.44 -19.48
N ARG A 25 -27.17 12.39 -18.24
CA ARG A 25 -26.29 12.26 -17.07
C ARG A 25 -25.66 10.88 -17.06
N PRO A 26 -24.31 10.78 -16.83
CA PRO A 26 -23.67 9.49 -16.64
C PRO A 26 -24.35 8.76 -15.49
N LYS A 27 -24.91 7.59 -15.72
CA LYS A 27 -25.60 6.81 -14.67
C LYS A 27 -24.67 6.32 -13.55
N HIS A 28 -23.36 6.47 -13.72
CA HIS A 28 -22.34 5.95 -12.83
C HIS A 28 -21.30 7.00 -12.40
N ALA A 29 -21.50 8.28 -12.69
CA ALA A 29 -20.64 9.38 -12.25
C ALA A 29 -21.50 10.59 -11.86
N ILE A 30 -21.10 11.29 -10.79
CA ILE A 30 -21.67 12.57 -10.40
C ILE A 30 -20.86 13.64 -11.15
N PRO A 31 -21.47 14.46 -12.04
CA PRO A 31 -20.74 15.54 -12.68
C PRO A 31 -20.21 16.53 -11.63
N ALA A 32 -18.99 17.00 -11.78
CA ALA A 32 -18.32 17.84 -10.80
C ALA A 32 -19.13 19.11 -10.42
N GLU A 33 -19.82 19.68 -11.40
CA GLU A 33 -20.69 20.86 -11.22
C GLU A 33 -21.99 20.59 -10.45
N THR A 34 -22.34 19.31 -10.23
CA THR A 34 -23.56 18.91 -9.50
C THR A 34 -23.27 18.26 -8.15
N VAL A 35 -22.01 18.14 -7.77
CA VAL A 35 -21.59 17.57 -6.48
C VAL A 35 -22.07 18.47 -5.34
N THR A 36 -22.73 17.86 -4.38
CA THR A 36 -23.24 18.53 -3.16
C THR A 36 -22.78 17.79 -1.90
N VAL A 37 -23.04 18.38 -0.74
CA VAL A 37 -22.79 17.75 0.57
C VAL A 37 -23.54 16.42 0.73
N ASP A 38 -24.73 16.27 0.11
CA ASP A 38 -25.50 15.03 0.16
C ASP A 38 -24.82 13.84 -0.57
N ASP A 39 -23.81 14.13 -1.39
CA ASP A 39 -23.05 13.10 -2.10
C ASP A 39 -21.80 12.66 -1.34
N LEU A 40 -21.44 13.30 -0.22
CA LEU A 40 -20.18 13.07 0.50
C LEU A 40 -19.97 11.61 0.88
N ASP A 41 -21.01 10.88 1.28
CA ASP A 41 -20.89 9.46 1.62
C ASP A 41 -20.47 8.61 0.43
N LYS A 42 -21.06 8.87 -0.75
CA LYS A 42 -20.70 8.16 -1.99
C LYS A 42 -19.29 8.52 -2.44
N LEU A 43 -18.94 9.80 -2.35
CA LEU A 43 -17.61 10.30 -2.71
C LEU A 43 -16.53 9.70 -1.79
N THR A 44 -16.77 9.67 -0.48
CA THR A 44 -15.89 9.07 0.51
C THR A 44 -15.64 7.58 0.24
N ASN A 45 -16.72 6.83 -0.03
CA ASN A 45 -16.60 5.43 -0.45
C ASN A 45 -15.84 5.29 -1.78
N GLY A 46 -16.00 6.26 -2.70
CA GLY A 46 -15.24 6.35 -3.93
C GLY A 46 -13.73 6.50 -3.72
N LEU A 47 -13.31 7.28 -2.69
CA LEU A 47 -11.90 7.40 -2.33
C LEU A 47 -11.31 6.08 -1.84
N LEU A 48 -12.03 5.36 -0.98
CA LEU A 48 -11.58 4.04 -0.49
C LEU A 48 -11.45 3.04 -1.65
N TYR A 49 -12.38 3.07 -2.59
CA TYR A 49 -12.28 2.29 -3.81
C TYR A 49 -11.06 2.64 -4.67
N GLN A 50 -10.78 3.93 -4.83
CA GLN A 50 -9.60 4.38 -5.55
C GLN A 50 -8.31 3.96 -4.83
N MET A 51 -8.29 4.01 -3.49
CA MET A 51 -7.18 3.53 -2.68
C MET A 51 -6.97 2.01 -2.88
N GLU A 52 -8.04 1.22 -2.88
CA GLU A 52 -8.01 -0.22 -3.16
C GLU A 52 -7.37 -0.52 -4.52
N ASN A 53 -7.85 0.15 -5.58
CA ASN A 53 -7.31 -0.03 -6.93
C ASN A 53 -5.81 0.29 -7.01
N TYR A 54 -5.36 1.34 -6.32
CA TYR A 54 -3.94 1.67 -6.27
C TYR A 54 -3.15 0.60 -5.53
N ALA A 55 -3.61 0.21 -4.34
CA ALA A 55 -2.95 -0.79 -3.51
C ALA A 55 -2.79 -2.12 -4.26
N VAL A 56 -3.84 -2.59 -4.95
CA VAL A 56 -3.76 -3.80 -5.79
C VAL A 56 -2.76 -3.64 -6.93
N SER A 57 -2.78 -2.51 -7.62
CA SER A 57 -1.87 -2.28 -8.75
C SER A 57 -0.40 -2.23 -8.31
N ALA A 58 -0.13 -1.69 -7.11
CA ALA A 58 1.20 -1.55 -6.54
C ALA A 58 1.64 -2.76 -5.67
N TRP A 59 0.79 -3.78 -5.58
CA TRP A 59 0.96 -4.91 -4.66
C TRP A 59 2.27 -5.66 -4.83
N THR A 60 2.73 -5.84 -6.05
CA THR A 60 3.92 -6.62 -6.35
C THR A 60 5.20 -5.81 -6.38
N ASP A 61 5.11 -4.46 -6.41
CA ASP A 61 6.27 -3.59 -6.64
C ASP A 61 7.45 -3.89 -5.68
N GLY A 62 7.16 -3.95 -4.38
CA GLY A 62 8.21 -4.09 -3.37
C GLY A 62 8.80 -5.50 -3.26
N ASP A 63 8.01 -6.53 -3.52
CA ASP A 63 8.49 -7.92 -3.46
C ASP A 63 9.22 -8.32 -4.74
N TYR A 64 8.82 -7.76 -5.88
CA TYR A 64 9.46 -7.98 -7.14
C TYR A 64 10.85 -7.33 -7.19
N LEU A 65 10.93 -6.06 -6.81
CA LEU A 65 12.20 -5.33 -6.73
C LEU A 65 13.19 -5.93 -5.73
N ALA A 66 12.67 -6.57 -4.68
CA ALA A 66 13.49 -7.22 -3.65
C ALA A 66 13.79 -8.70 -3.92
N GLU A 67 13.53 -9.18 -5.14
CA GLU A 67 13.78 -10.58 -5.53
C GLU A 67 13.11 -11.62 -4.62
N ASN A 68 11.97 -11.29 -4.01
CA ASN A 68 11.15 -12.23 -3.23
C ASN A 68 10.40 -13.22 -4.13
N PHE A 69 10.13 -12.82 -5.38
CA PHE A 69 9.43 -13.63 -6.37
C PHE A 69 10.39 -14.10 -7.44
N SER A 70 10.29 -15.37 -7.82
CA SER A 70 10.86 -15.82 -9.09
C SER A 70 10.01 -15.26 -10.23
N PRO A 71 10.63 -14.79 -11.31
CA PRO A 71 9.90 -14.41 -12.52
C PRO A 71 9.12 -15.64 -13.04
N GLY A 72 7.91 -15.37 -13.54
CA GLY A 72 7.12 -16.41 -14.20
C GLY A 72 7.81 -16.96 -15.46
N PRO A 73 7.31 -18.05 -16.04
CA PRO A 73 7.87 -18.59 -17.26
C PRO A 73 7.93 -17.55 -18.38
N GLY A 74 9.13 -17.32 -18.93
CA GLY A 74 9.36 -16.35 -20.00
C GLY A 74 9.72 -14.93 -19.54
N PHE A 75 9.83 -14.71 -18.22
CA PHE A 75 10.34 -13.46 -17.66
C PHE A 75 11.61 -13.74 -16.84
N ASP A 76 12.51 -12.77 -16.77
CA ASP A 76 13.64 -12.80 -15.84
C ASP A 76 13.67 -11.56 -14.97
N TYR A 77 14.57 -11.50 -13.98
CA TYR A 77 14.70 -10.33 -13.10
C TYR A 77 15.16 -9.09 -13.87
N ALA A 78 15.93 -9.27 -14.95
CA ALA A 78 16.39 -8.16 -15.77
C ALA A 78 15.24 -7.45 -16.48
N ASP A 79 14.19 -8.17 -16.90
CA ASP A 79 12.99 -7.57 -17.51
C ASP A 79 12.25 -6.66 -16.52
N VAL A 80 12.15 -7.09 -15.26
CA VAL A 80 11.48 -6.32 -14.22
C VAL A 80 12.28 -5.11 -13.79
N HIS A 81 13.58 -5.31 -13.58
CA HIS A 81 14.46 -4.22 -13.17
C HIS A 81 14.62 -3.21 -14.29
N SER A 82 14.73 -3.66 -15.56
CA SER A 82 14.83 -2.76 -16.69
C SER A 82 13.60 -1.87 -16.88
N ASP A 83 12.40 -2.38 -16.59
CA ASP A 83 11.20 -1.55 -16.63
C ASP A 83 11.22 -0.46 -15.56
N THR A 84 11.58 -0.78 -14.32
CA THR A 84 11.63 0.22 -13.23
C THR A 84 12.86 1.13 -13.27
N GLU A 85 13.93 0.72 -13.95
CA GLU A 85 15.16 1.49 -14.10
C GLU A 85 15.15 2.47 -15.29
N ALA A 86 14.20 2.32 -16.20
CA ALA A 86 14.11 3.17 -17.38
C ALA A 86 13.28 4.43 -17.12
N THR A 87 13.69 5.58 -17.64
CA THR A 87 12.89 6.83 -17.60
C THR A 87 11.57 6.69 -18.37
N SER A 88 11.49 5.74 -19.30
CA SER A 88 10.30 5.35 -20.04
C SER A 88 9.45 4.26 -19.33
N SER A 89 9.75 3.93 -18.08
CA SER A 89 9.07 2.89 -17.32
C SER A 89 7.55 3.03 -17.34
N ALA A 90 6.87 2.03 -17.88
CA ALA A 90 5.40 1.97 -17.86
C ALA A 90 4.87 1.82 -16.43
N THR A 91 5.59 1.08 -15.58
CA THR A 91 5.24 0.90 -14.17
C THR A 91 5.37 2.20 -13.40
N ALA A 92 6.51 2.90 -13.48
CA ALA A 92 6.71 4.18 -12.82
C ALA A 92 5.66 5.21 -13.28
N LYS A 93 5.43 5.32 -14.59
CA LYS A 93 4.39 6.20 -15.16
C LYS A 93 3.00 5.86 -14.62
N SER A 94 2.63 4.59 -14.62
CA SER A 94 1.32 4.15 -14.12
C SER A 94 1.12 4.51 -12.64
N ARG A 95 2.13 4.31 -11.78
CA ARG A 95 2.04 4.65 -10.35
C ARG A 95 1.93 6.16 -10.13
N TRP A 96 2.70 6.94 -10.89
CA TRP A 96 2.66 8.40 -10.85
C TRP A 96 1.28 8.93 -11.23
N GLN A 97 0.81 8.62 -12.43
CA GLN A 97 -0.48 9.11 -12.95
C GLN A 97 -1.67 8.66 -12.09
N ALA A 98 -1.65 7.39 -11.66
CA ALA A 98 -2.67 6.87 -10.78
C ALA A 98 -2.72 7.61 -9.43
N ALA A 99 -1.58 7.98 -8.86
CA ALA A 99 -1.53 8.72 -7.61
C ALA A 99 -2.09 10.15 -7.77
N PHE A 100 -1.65 10.89 -8.79
CA PHE A 100 -2.12 12.27 -8.99
C PHE A 100 -3.61 12.36 -9.37
N THR A 101 -4.14 11.36 -10.10
CA THR A 101 -5.60 11.25 -10.33
C THR A 101 -6.35 11.13 -8.99
N ARG A 102 -5.83 10.34 -8.04
CA ARG A 102 -6.44 10.18 -6.72
C ARG A 102 -6.32 11.41 -5.85
N ILE A 103 -5.17 12.06 -5.86
CA ILE A 103 -4.95 13.32 -5.14
C ILE A 103 -5.97 14.38 -5.59
N ASN A 104 -6.23 14.50 -6.88
CA ASN A 104 -7.28 15.40 -7.38
C ASN A 104 -8.66 15.02 -6.84
N SER A 105 -9.04 13.74 -6.84
CA SER A 105 -10.32 13.30 -6.27
C SER A 105 -10.42 13.59 -4.77
N GLN A 106 -9.34 13.38 -4.02
CA GLN A 106 -9.25 13.65 -2.59
C GLN A 106 -9.40 15.16 -2.30
N ASN A 107 -8.75 16.00 -3.11
CA ASN A 107 -8.88 17.46 -3.03
C ASN A 107 -10.30 17.94 -3.34
N GLU A 108 -11.00 17.34 -4.32
CA GLU A 108 -12.40 17.69 -4.62
C GLU A 108 -13.34 17.30 -3.46
N VAL A 109 -13.14 16.15 -2.82
CA VAL A 109 -13.91 15.77 -1.63
C VAL A 109 -13.66 16.75 -0.48
N LEU A 110 -12.40 17.12 -0.24
CA LEU A 110 -12.04 18.12 0.78
C LEU A 110 -12.68 19.48 0.48
N LYS A 111 -12.64 19.94 -0.75
CA LYS A 111 -13.27 21.19 -1.17
C LYS A 111 -14.77 21.16 -0.91
N THR A 112 -15.46 20.07 -1.29
CA THR A 112 -16.90 19.91 -1.07
C THR A 112 -17.23 19.89 0.42
N ALA A 113 -16.49 19.13 1.23
CA ALA A 113 -16.70 19.03 2.67
C ALA A 113 -16.41 20.35 3.40
N ASN A 114 -15.38 21.10 2.98
CA ASN A 114 -15.05 22.42 3.55
C ASN A 114 -16.05 23.51 3.12
N GLY A 115 -16.72 23.35 1.99
CA GLY A 115 -17.78 24.25 1.53
C GLY A 115 -19.16 24.01 2.16
N ALA A 116 -19.30 22.97 3.00
CA ALA A 116 -20.55 22.66 3.69
C ALA A 116 -20.94 23.80 4.65
N ALA A 117 -22.18 24.30 4.52
CA ALA A 117 -22.69 25.40 5.35
C ALA A 117 -22.89 24.97 6.81
N GLU A 118 -23.19 23.69 7.02
CA GLU A 118 -23.35 23.06 8.32
C GLU A 118 -22.42 21.86 8.42
N GLY A 119 -21.82 21.65 9.60
CA GLY A 119 -21.08 20.44 9.93
C GLY A 119 -22.04 19.27 10.13
N GLY A 120 -21.47 18.06 10.21
CA GLY A 120 -22.22 16.85 10.50
C GLY A 120 -21.33 15.63 10.35
N GLU A 121 -21.79 14.48 10.81
CA GLU A 121 -21.02 13.25 10.80
C GLU A 121 -20.48 12.89 9.41
N ALA A 122 -21.29 13.07 8.34
CA ALA A 122 -20.87 12.81 6.97
C ALA A 122 -19.76 13.76 6.52
N VAL A 123 -19.81 15.05 6.92
CA VAL A 123 -18.79 16.05 6.61
C VAL A 123 -17.48 15.72 7.31
N GLU A 124 -17.54 15.43 8.62
CA GLU A 124 -16.35 15.07 9.40
C GLU A 124 -15.71 13.78 8.87
N ARG A 125 -16.52 12.75 8.62
CA ARG A 125 -16.03 11.51 8.03
C ARG A 125 -15.39 11.74 6.65
N ALA A 126 -15.98 12.57 5.80
CA ALA A 126 -15.42 12.89 4.48
C ALA A 126 -14.09 13.62 4.58
N LYS A 127 -13.97 14.60 5.49
CA LYS A 127 -12.71 15.33 5.75
C LYS A 127 -11.63 14.36 6.24
N GLY A 128 -11.89 13.63 7.30
CA GLY A 128 -10.94 12.69 7.88
C GLY A 128 -10.49 11.63 6.88
N THR A 129 -11.42 11.02 6.15
CA THR A 129 -11.10 10.00 5.14
C THR A 129 -10.31 10.58 3.97
N ALA A 130 -10.67 11.75 3.46
CA ALA A 130 -9.98 12.35 2.32
C ALA A 130 -8.55 12.77 2.69
N LEU A 131 -8.33 13.35 3.87
CA LEU A 131 -7.01 13.68 4.40
C LEU A 131 -6.15 12.43 4.59
N PHE A 132 -6.70 11.40 5.24
CA PHE A 132 -6.02 10.11 5.40
C PHE A 132 -5.63 9.49 4.06
N CYS A 133 -6.55 9.44 3.09
CA CYS A 133 -6.28 8.89 1.75
C CYS A 133 -5.22 9.71 1.00
N ARG A 134 -5.21 11.05 1.15
CA ARG A 134 -4.21 11.93 0.53
C ARG A 134 -2.85 11.72 1.14
N ALA A 135 -2.76 11.66 2.46
CA ALA A 135 -1.53 11.34 3.17
C ALA A 135 -0.99 9.96 2.76
N TRP A 136 -1.83 8.94 2.69
CA TRP A 136 -1.41 7.61 2.23
C TRP A 136 -0.95 7.60 0.77
N THR A 137 -1.63 8.33 -0.11
CA THR A 137 -1.23 8.43 -1.52
C THR A 137 0.13 9.13 -1.66
N TYR A 138 0.35 10.22 -0.94
CA TYR A 138 1.66 10.88 -0.90
C TYR A 138 2.74 10.03 -0.25
N PHE A 139 2.40 9.23 0.77
CA PHE A 139 3.33 8.26 1.34
C PHE A 139 3.78 7.24 0.27
N GLN A 140 2.86 6.73 -0.56
CA GLN A 140 3.21 5.83 -1.66
C GLN A 140 4.09 6.51 -2.72
N LEU A 141 3.86 7.79 -3.00
CA LEU A 141 4.68 8.58 -3.94
C LEU A 141 6.08 8.82 -3.39
N VAL A 142 6.20 9.32 -2.16
CA VAL A 142 7.49 9.74 -1.60
C VAL A 142 8.44 8.56 -1.40
N ILE A 143 7.94 7.39 -0.97
CA ILE A 143 8.78 6.20 -0.83
C ILE A 143 9.25 5.61 -2.17
N ARG A 144 8.63 5.97 -3.29
CA ARG A 144 9.05 5.58 -4.65
C ARG A 144 9.90 6.66 -5.31
N PHE A 145 9.40 7.86 -5.40
CA PHE A 145 9.96 8.93 -6.23
C PHE A 145 10.76 9.99 -5.45
N GLY A 146 10.60 10.07 -4.12
CA GLY A 146 11.19 11.13 -3.31
C GLY A 146 10.52 12.49 -3.57
N ASN A 147 11.12 13.27 -4.46
CA ASN A 147 10.62 14.59 -4.85
C ASN A 147 9.41 14.47 -5.79
N VAL A 148 8.28 15.10 -5.42
CA VAL A 148 7.05 15.07 -6.24
C VAL A 148 6.31 16.41 -6.10
N PRO A 149 5.41 16.79 -7.04
CA PRO A 149 4.54 17.95 -6.88
C PRO A 149 3.64 17.83 -5.64
N VAL A 150 3.48 18.91 -4.90
CA VAL A 150 2.57 19.00 -3.74
C VAL A 150 1.32 19.75 -4.14
N LEU A 151 0.18 19.04 -4.20
CA LEU A 151 -1.14 19.54 -4.59
C LEU A 151 -2.09 19.49 -3.39
N THR A 152 -2.48 20.63 -2.86
CA THR A 152 -3.45 20.75 -1.76
C THR A 152 -4.85 21.13 -2.24
N GLU A 153 -4.99 21.40 -3.51
CA GLU A 153 -6.25 21.67 -4.20
C GLU A 153 -6.27 21.01 -5.59
N SER A 154 -7.45 20.81 -6.14
CA SER A 154 -7.59 20.31 -7.50
C SER A 154 -7.20 21.41 -8.49
N THR A 155 -6.28 21.11 -9.40
CA THR A 155 -5.79 22.07 -10.38
C THR A 155 -5.44 21.38 -11.70
N MET A 156 -5.59 22.11 -12.80
CA MET A 156 -5.09 21.74 -14.13
C MET A 156 -3.73 22.38 -14.45
N GLU A 157 -3.21 23.19 -13.53
CA GLU A 157 -1.90 23.82 -13.70
C GLU A 157 -0.77 22.84 -13.39
N ILE A 158 0.36 23.03 -14.07
CA ILE A 158 1.58 22.27 -13.81
C ILE A 158 2.26 22.86 -12.57
N VAL A 159 2.17 22.14 -11.46
CA VAL A 159 2.84 22.48 -10.21
C VAL A 159 4.24 21.88 -10.22
N PRO A 160 5.31 22.68 -9.99
CA PRO A 160 6.67 22.17 -9.96
C PRO A 160 6.87 21.09 -8.89
N ILE A 161 7.85 20.19 -9.11
CA ILE A 161 8.28 19.23 -8.11
C ILE A 161 8.76 19.95 -6.85
N SER A 162 8.28 19.48 -5.71
CA SER A 162 8.70 19.91 -4.37
C SER A 162 9.75 18.96 -3.81
N PRO A 163 10.67 19.44 -2.98
CA PRO A 163 11.60 18.57 -2.25
C PRO A 163 10.87 17.53 -1.39
N GLU A 164 11.46 16.36 -1.24
CA GLU A 164 10.94 15.26 -0.42
C GLU A 164 10.52 15.71 0.99
N SER A 165 11.28 16.63 1.62
CA SER A 165 10.93 17.18 2.93
C SER A 165 9.55 17.84 2.97
N LYS A 166 9.16 18.54 1.89
CA LYS A 166 7.84 19.17 1.79
C LYS A 166 6.72 18.16 1.60
N VAL A 167 7.00 17.06 0.94
CA VAL A 167 6.05 15.95 0.81
C VAL A 167 5.79 15.32 2.18
N TRP A 168 6.85 15.07 2.95
CA TRP A 168 6.73 14.57 4.33
C TRP A 168 5.98 15.53 5.26
N GLU A 169 6.21 16.86 5.13
CA GLU A 169 5.49 17.88 5.89
C GLU A 169 3.98 17.84 5.57
N LEU A 170 3.60 17.69 4.29
CA LEU A 170 2.18 17.55 3.91
C LEU A 170 1.56 16.29 4.48
N ILE A 171 2.23 15.15 4.36
CA ILE A 171 1.74 13.87 4.89
C ILE A 171 1.46 13.97 6.39
N GLU A 172 2.40 14.54 7.15
CA GLU A 172 2.26 14.76 8.60
C GLU A 172 1.09 15.70 8.91
N ALA A 173 1.00 16.83 8.21
CA ALA A 173 -0.06 17.81 8.41
C ALA A 173 -1.45 17.23 8.11
N ASP A 174 -1.58 16.48 7.00
CA ASP A 174 -2.83 15.82 6.64
C ASP A 174 -3.27 14.79 7.69
N LEU A 175 -2.34 14.00 8.23
CA LEU A 175 -2.66 13.00 9.23
C LEU A 175 -3.02 13.61 10.58
N LEU A 176 -2.31 14.65 11.01
CA LEU A 176 -2.63 15.38 12.24
C LEU A 176 -3.98 16.14 12.14
N GLU A 177 -4.37 16.54 10.94
CA GLU A 177 -5.70 17.10 10.72
C GLU A 177 -6.75 16.01 10.63
N ALA A 178 -6.47 14.88 9.94
CA ALA A 178 -7.38 13.75 9.83
C ALA A 178 -7.79 13.19 11.21
N GLU A 179 -6.85 13.10 12.17
CA GLU A 179 -7.10 12.66 13.56
C GLU A 179 -8.21 13.46 14.25
N LYS A 180 -8.45 14.73 13.83
CA LYS A 180 -9.51 15.56 14.43
C LYS A 180 -10.91 15.28 13.87
N HIS A 181 -10.99 14.61 12.74
CA HIS A 181 -12.21 14.35 11.99
C HIS A 181 -12.58 12.86 11.92
N LEU A 182 -11.62 11.97 12.19
CA LEU A 182 -11.86 10.53 12.28
C LEU A 182 -12.48 10.19 13.65
N SER A 183 -12.86 8.94 13.80
CA SER A 183 -13.39 8.39 15.04
C SER A 183 -12.58 7.17 15.46
N ALA A 184 -12.68 6.80 16.73
CA ALA A 184 -12.09 5.58 17.26
C ALA A 184 -12.53 4.34 16.46
N PHE A 185 -11.69 3.33 16.44
CA PHE A 185 -11.90 2.09 15.70
C PHE A 185 -13.22 1.41 16.03
N THR A 186 -14.00 1.15 15.01
CA THR A 186 -15.22 0.33 15.08
C THR A 186 -15.20 -0.82 14.09
N SER A 187 -14.47 -0.65 12.99
CA SER A 187 -14.32 -1.64 11.93
C SER A 187 -13.05 -1.38 11.12
N TYR A 188 -12.39 -2.41 10.68
CA TYR A 188 -11.22 -2.28 9.81
C TYR A 188 -11.54 -1.78 8.39
N ALA A 189 -12.82 -1.71 8.00
CA ALA A 189 -13.22 -1.33 6.64
C ALA A 189 -13.12 0.18 6.35
N TYR A 190 -12.97 1.00 7.39
CA TYR A 190 -12.88 2.45 7.28
C TYR A 190 -11.67 2.98 8.04
N PRO A 191 -11.07 4.09 7.60
CA PRO A 191 -10.04 4.77 8.38
C PRO A 191 -10.59 5.19 9.75
N SER A 192 -9.80 4.94 10.80
CA SER A 192 -10.08 5.31 12.18
C SER A 192 -8.90 6.11 12.76
N ASP A 193 -9.03 6.60 13.98
CA ASP A 193 -7.92 7.20 14.71
C ASP A 193 -6.71 6.26 14.74
N GLU A 194 -6.94 4.96 14.99
CA GLU A 194 -5.87 3.96 15.06
C GLU A 194 -5.23 3.70 13.71
N ALA A 195 -5.97 3.74 12.61
CA ALA A 195 -5.40 3.65 11.27
C ALA A 195 -4.55 4.89 10.95
N CYS A 196 -4.99 6.07 11.39
CA CYS A 196 -4.25 7.32 11.28
C CYS A 196 -2.94 7.25 12.08
N TRP A 197 -3.00 6.81 13.34
CA TRP A 197 -1.82 6.63 14.19
C TRP A 197 -0.86 5.55 13.65
N ALA A 198 -1.39 4.49 13.05
CA ALA A 198 -0.57 3.47 12.39
C ALA A 198 0.25 4.06 11.24
N LEU A 199 -0.37 4.91 10.42
CA LEU A 199 0.35 5.59 9.33
C LEU A 199 1.34 6.63 9.87
N LEU A 200 0.98 7.42 10.89
CA LEU A 200 1.89 8.37 11.55
C LEU A 200 3.12 7.66 12.14
N ALA A 201 2.95 6.52 12.80
CA ALA A 201 4.08 5.74 13.32
C ALA A 201 5.06 5.34 12.20
N LYS A 202 4.54 4.92 11.05
CA LYS A 202 5.37 4.59 9.88
C LYS A 202 6.03 5.81 9.25
N VAL A 203 5.31 6.92 9.13
CA VAL A 203 5.85 8.20 8.61
C VAL A 203 7.02 8.68 9.48
N TYR A 204 6.85 8.67 10.80
CA TYR A 204 7.91 9.08 11.71
C TYR A 204 9.10 8.11 11.70
N LEU A 205 8.84 6.79 11.57
CA LEU A 205 9.91 5.82 11.39
C LEU A 205 10.70 6.09 10.12
N TRP A 206 10.05 6.36 8.99
CA TRP A 206 10.72 6.71 7.74
C TRP A 206 11.57 7.99 7.84
N ARG A 207 11.08 8.98 8.58
CA ARG A 207 11.81 10.24 8.81
C ARG A 207 12.89 10.14 9.88
N GLY A 208 13.09 8.97 10.51
CA GLY A 208 14.05 8.76 11.58
C GLY A 208 13.65 9.37 12.92
N ASN A 209 12.44 9.88 13.06
CA ASN A 209 11.90 10.38 14.33
C ASN A 209 11.37 9.21 15.18
N ARG A 210 12.32 8.50 15.79
CA ARG A 210 12.05 7.28 16.55
C ARG A 210 11.10 7.52 17.73
N THR A 211 11.20 8.66 18.39
CA THR A 211 10.36 9.00 19.56
C THR A 211 8.90 9.07 19.15
N GLU A 212 8.56 9.82 18.11
CA GLU A 212 7.18 9.93 17.65
C GLU A 212 6.68 8.62 17.02
N ALA A 213 7.54 7.85 16.34
CA ALA A 213 7.17 6.52 15.85
C ALA A 213 6.71 5.60 16.99
N ILE A 214 7.43 5.60 18.14
CA ILE A 214 7.07 4.84 19.34
C ILE A 214 5.78 5.40 19.96
N ASN A 215 5.65 6.71 20.10
CA ASN A 215 4.47 7.35 20.71
C ASN A 215 3.19 6.98 19.95
N TYR A 216 3.19 7.06 18.62
CA TYR A 216 2.02 6.72 17.82
C TYR A 216 1.76 5.21 17.78
N ALA A 217 2.80 4.38 17.75
CA ALA A 217 2.63 2.94 17.91
C ALA A 217 1.97 2.59 19.25
N ASP A 218 2.37 3.24 20.34
CA ASP A 218 1.79 3.03 21.67
C ASP A 218 0.32 3.47 21.75
N LYS A 219 -0.07 4.56 21.06
CA LYS A 219 -1.50 4.94 20.96
C LYS A 219 -2.32 3.80 20.35
N VAL A 220 -1.85 3.20 19.24
CA VAL A 220 -2.54 2.04 18.62
C VAL A 220 -2.61 0.85 19.57
N LEU A 221 -1.47 0.49 20.18
CA LEU A 221 -1.36 -0.66 21.08
C LEU A 221 -2.15 -0.50 22.40
N ALA A 222 -2.58 0.72 22.73
CA ALA A 222 -3.44 0.97 23.88
C ALA A 222 -4.88 0.47 23.67
N ASN A 223 -5.34 0.37 22.41
CA ASN A 223 -6.67 -0.14 22.10
C ASN A 223 -6.71 -1.67 22.25
N LYS A 224 -7.52 -2.13 23.23
CA LYS A 224 -7.64 -3.56 23.58
C LYS A 224 -8.48 -4.38 22.59
N ALA A 225 -9.09 -3.73 21.59
CA ALA A 225 -9.73 -4.43 20.49
C ALA A 225 -8.70 -5.19 19.62
N PHE A 226 -7.45 -4.69 19.57
CA PHE A 226 -6.39 -5.34 18.80
C PHE A 226 -5.66 -6.37 19.66
N GLN A 227 -5.69 -7.61 19.18
CA GLN A 227 -5.06 -8.74 19.85
C GLN A 227 -4.46 -9.70 18.82
N PHE A 228 -3.29 -10.23 19.12
CA PHE A 228 -2.73 -11.30 18.33
C PHE A 228 -3.57 -12.57 18.41
N LYS A 229 -3.57 -13.27 17.30
CA LYS A 229 -4.01 -14.66 17.19
C LYS A 229 -2.79 -15.50 16.82
N ASN A 230 -2.68 -16.67 17.40
CA ASN A 230 -1.45 -17.45 17.42
C ASN A 230 -1.55 -18.85 16.80
N THR A 231 -2.55 -19.08 15.93
CA THR A 231 -2.64 -20.31 15.15
C THR A 231 -2.47 -20.02 13.65
N SER A 232 -2.07 -21.04 12.88
CA SER A 232 -1.97 -20.92 11.42
C SER A 232 -3.31 -20.57 10.78
N ASN A 233 -4.42 -21.10 11.30
CA ASN A 233 -5.77 -20.75 10.83
C ASN A 233 -6.12 -19.29 11.11
N ASP A 234 -5.78 -18.78 12.29
CA ASP A 234 -5.99 -17.38 12.63
C ASP A 234 -5.17 -16.45 11.72
N TYR A 235 -3.92 -16.81 11.44
CA TYR A 235 -3.07 -16.05 10.51
C TYR A 235 -3.67 -16.07 9.09
N ALA A 236 -4.11 -17.24 8.60
CA ALA A 236 -4.78 -17.35 7.31
C ALA A 236 -6.03 -16.47 7.22
N SER A 237 -6.78 -16.32 8.32
CA SER A 237 -8.01 -15.53 8.36
C SER A 237 -7.81 -14.03 8.12
N LEU A 238 -6.58 -13.51 8.25
CA LEU A 238 -6.23 -12.13 7.88
C LEU A 238 -6.51 -11.82 6.41
N PHE A 239 -6.44 -12.83 5.56
CA PHE A 239 -6.55 -12.71 4.11
C PHE A 239 -7.87 -13.26 3.57
N ILE A 240 -8.88 -13.43 4.42
CA ILE A 240 -10.22 -13.92 4.06
C ILE A 240 -11.24 -12.81 4.32
N ASN A 241 -11.95 -12.38 3.26
CA ASN A 241 -13.00 -11.38 3.40
C ASN A 241 -14.11 -11.84 4.34
N GLY A 242 -14.63 -10.88 5.12
CA GLY A 242 -15.74 -11.11 6.03
C GLY A 242 -15.35 -11.81 7.35
N THR A 243 -14.07 -12.11 7.57
CA THR A 243 -13.60 -12.59 8.87
C THR A 243 -13.43 -11.44 9.85
N SER A 244 -13.80 -11.68 11.10
CA SER A 244 -13.51 -10.77 12.20
C SER A 244 -12.16 -11.17 12.82
N ASN A 245 -11.07 -10.65 12.28
CA ASN A 245 -9.76 -10.89 12.85
C ASN A 245 -9.30 -9.65 13.65
N PRO A 246 -9.05 -9.79 14.97
CA PRO A 246 -8.69 -8.67 15.83
C PRO A 246 -7.28 -8.11 15.60
N GLU A 247 -6.51 -8.66 14.70
CA GLU A 247 -5.25 -8.07 14.27
C GLU A 247 -5.43 -6.98 13.21
N LEU A 248 -6.59 -6.95 12.51
CA LEU A 248 -6.84 -5.99 11.43
C LEU A 248 -7.15 -4.60 12.00
N ILE A 249 -6.35 -3.61 11.62
CA ILE A 249 -6.53 -2.20 11.95
C ILE A 249 -7.22 -1.47 10.81
N PHE A 250 -6.73 -1.66 9.58
CA PHE A 250 -7.34 -1.12 8.39
C PHE A 250 -7.09 -2.02 7.19
N ALA A 251 -8.16 -2.40 6.50
CA ALA A 251 -8.10 -3.23 5.30
C ALA A 251 -9.23 -2.85 4.33
N LEU A 252 -8.94 -2.87 3.03
CA LEU A 252 -9.89 -2.60 1.96
C LEU A 252 -10.51 -3.93 1.52
N SER A 253 -11.83 -3.96 1.31
CA SER A 253 -12.55 -5.24 1.25
C SER A 253 -12.39 -6.02 -0.04
N ASN A 254 -11.93 -5.40 -1.15
CA ASN A 254 -11.68 -6.10 -2.43
C ASN A 254 -12.80 -7.10 -2.83
N LEU A 255 -14.08 -6.69 -2.66
CA LEU A 255 -15.26 -7.55 -2.86
C LEU A 255 -15.74 -7.63 -4.31
N ARG A 256 -14.95 -7.26 -5.30
CA ARG A 256 -15.43 -7.15 -6.67
C ARG A 256 -15.19 -8.39 -7.51
N ASN A 257 -16.23 -8.79 -8.21
CA ASN A 257 -16.21 -9.81 -9.27
C ASN A 257 -15.54 -9.34 -10.56
N THR A 258 -14.59 -8.42 -10.51
CA THR A 258 -13.84 -8.02 -11.69
C THR A 258 -12.46 -8.67 -11.66
N SER A 259 -12.13 -9.38 -12.72
CA SER A 259 -10.86 -10.09 -12.90
C SER A 259 -9.59 -9.24 -12.71
N GLN A 260 -9.75 -7.93 -12.66
CA GLN A 260 -8.62 -7.00 -12.56
C GLN A 260 -8.09 -6.82 -11.12
N LEU A 261 -8.82 -7.24 -10.09
CA LEU A 261 -8.47 -7.02 -8.68
C LEU A 261 -8.16 -8.32 -7.92
N ARG A 262 -7.91 -9.41 -8.63
CA ARG A 262 -7.63 -10.70 -8.01
C ARG A 262 -6.13 -10.91 -7.83
N ILE A 263 -5.62 -10.58 -6.65
CA ILE A 263 -4.19 -10.78 -6.31
C ILE A 263 -3.83 -12.26 -6.40
N PHE A 264 -4.70 -13.14 -5.95
CA PHE A 264 -4.45 -14.58 -5.91
C PHE A 264 -4.31 -15.21 -7.30
N GLU A 265 -5.00 -14.70 -8.34
CA GLU A 265 -4.86 -15.23 -9.71
C GLU A 265 -3.44 -15.11 -10.22
N LYS A 266 -2.68 -14.14 -9.73
CA LYS A 266 -1.29 -13.95 -10.10
C LYS A 266 -0.31 -14.85 -9.34
N MET A 267 -0.72 -15.37 -8.17
CA MET A 267 0.14 -16.11 -7.26
C MET A 267 -0.24 -17.59 -7.15
N ASN A 268 -1.51 -17.91 -7.36
CA ASN A 268 -2.08 -19.23 -7.12
C ASN A 268 -3.03 -19.66 -8.24
N ASP A 269 -2.59 -19.54 -9.49
CA ASP A 269 -3.39 -20.02 -10.61
C ASP A 269 -3.41 -21.53 -10.66
N THR A 270 -4.60 -22.10 -10.82
CA THR A 270 -4.86 -23.56 -10.78
C THR A 270 -4.42 -24.28 -12.04
N ASP A 271 -4.25 -23.55 -13.15
CA ASP A 271 -3.80 -24.12 -14.44
C ASP A 271 -2.27 -24.13 -14.60
N GLY A 272 -1.52 -23.68 -13.58
CA GLY A 272 -0.07 -23.61 -13.59
C GLY A 272 0.51 -22.37 -14.26
N SER A 273 -0.33 -21.40 -14.59
CA SER A 273 0.08 -20.13 -15.22
C SER A 273 0.31 -18.98 -14.24
N PHE A 274 0.66 -19.28 -12.97
CA PHE A 274 0.94 -18.24 -11.99
C PHE A 274 2.09 -17.31 -12.44
N ASN A 275 1.85 -16.01 -12.33
CA ASN A 275 2.83 -14.98 -12.72
C ASN A 275 3.93 -14.81 -11.68
N TYR A 276 3.66 -15.13 -10.41
CA TYR A 276 4.58 -14.94 -9.30
C TYR A 276 4.69 -16.22 -8.48
N SER A 277 5.92 -16.62 -8.22
CA SER A 277 6.23 -17.76 -7.34
C SER A 277 7.31 -17.37 -6.35
N MET A 278 7.43 -18.10 -5.25
CA MET A 278 8.49 -17.87 -4.27
C MET A 278 9.85 -18.11 -4.93
N GLU A 279 10.80 -17.19 -4.70
CA GLU A 279 12.17 -17.33 -5.18
C GLU A 279 12.80 -18.63 -4.62
N THR A 280 13.59 -19.31 -5.46
CA THR A 280 14.11 -20.65 -5.16
C THR A 280 14.96 -20.68 -3.87
N GLY A 281 15.78 -19.66 -3.62
CA GLY A 281 16.60 -19.56 -2.41
C GLY A 281 15.79 -19.33 -1.15
N LEU A 282 14.63 -18.65 -1.26
CA LEU A 282 13.76 -18.39 -0.11
C LEU A 282 12.97 -19.59 0.36
N ARG A 283 12.71 -20.59 -0.52
CA ARG A 283 11.90 -21.76 -0.16
C ARG A 283 12.43 -22.55 1.02
N SER A 284 13.75 -22.64 1.12
CA SER A 284 14.43 -23.37 2.20
C SER A 284 14.85 -22.48 3.37
N SER A 285 14.85 -21.15 3.21
CA SER A 285 15.42 -20.23 4.19
C SER A 285 14.39 -19.32 4.87
N LEU A 286 13.34 -18.89 4.16
CA LEU A 286 12.40 -17.89 4.70
C LEU A 286 11.76 -18.32 6.03
N PHE A 287 11.32 -19.59 6.11
CA PHE A 287 10.69 -20.15 7.29
C PHE A 287 11.55 -21.19 8.01
N ALA A 288 12.86 -21.20 7.75
CA ALA A 288 13.76 -22.15 8.41
C ALA A 288 13.85 -21.88 9.92
N ASP A 289 13.88 -22.97 10.70
CA ASP A 289 14.12 -22.98 12.14
C ASP A 289 15.63 -22.85 12.43
N ALA A 290 16.26 -21.81 11.89
CA ALA A 290 17.69 -21.61 12.04
C ALA A 290 17.98 -20.63 13.18
N ASP A 291 19.00 -20.96 13.98
CA ASP A 291 19.54 -20.07 14.99
C ASP A 291 20.44 -19.02 14.32
N VAL A 292 20.06 -17.76 14.41
CA VAL A 292 20.80 -16.63 13.85
C VAL A 292 21.03 -15.59 14.95
N ALA A 293 22.28 -15.17 15.14
CA ALA A 293 22.64 -14.13 16.11
C ALA A 293 22.13 -14.39 17.56
N GLY A 294 22.05 -15.67 17.97
CA GLY A 294 21.56 -16.07 19.28
C GLY A 294 20.04 -16.10 19.43
N VAL A 295 19.29 -15.94 18.32
CA VAL A 295 17.85 -16.14 18.27
C VAL A 295 17.58 -17.59 17.91
N SER A 296 16.90 -18.32 18.81
CA SER A 296 16.39 -19.67 18.54
C SER A 296 14.89 -19.64 18.42
N LYS A 297 14.35 -20.27 17.36
CA LYS A 297 12.91 -20.27 17.06
C LYS A 297 12.52 -21.52 16.32
N SER A 298 11.26 -21.97 16.54
CA SER A 298 10.68 -23.10 15.82
C SER A 298 9.15 -23.01 15.75
N GLY A 299 8.57 -23.74 14.79
CA GLY A 299 7.13 -23.84 14.62
C GLY A 299 6.50 -22.52 14.15
N ASP A 300 6.99 -21.95 13.04
CA ASP A 300 6.42 -20.73 12.47
C ASP A 300 5.00 -20.97 11.94
N ILE A 301 4.01 -20.36 12.57
CA ILE A 301 2.58 -20.50 12.21
C ILE A 301 2.24 -19.94 10.84
N ARG A 302 3.10 -19.09 10.26
CA ARG A 302 2.90 -18.43 8.96
C ARG A 302 3.28 -19.33 7.78
N LEU A 303 4.09 -20.37 8.00
CA LEU A 303 4.59 -21.24 6.94
C LEU A 303 3.45 -21.86 6.13
N GLN A 304 2.60 -22.65 6.77
CA GLN A 304 1.54 -23.39 6.10
C GLN A 304 0.52 -22.50 5.37
N PRO A 305 0.07 -21.35 5.94
CA PRO A 305 -0.83 -20.43 5.22
C PRO A 305 -0.17 -19.64 4.09
N THR A 306 1.15 -19.55 4.05
CA THR A 306 1.85 -18.72 3.06
C THR A 306 2.35 -19.53 1.88
N TYR A 307 2.88 -20.73 2.14
CA TYR A 307 3.59 -21.51 1.15
C TYR A 307 3.31 -23.01 1.32
N ASN A 308 3.04 -23.70 0.21
CA ASN A 308 2.89 -25.15 0.22
C ASN A 308 4.19 -25.82 -0.27
N PRO A 309 4.98 -26.44 0.63
CA PRO A 309 6.22 -27.08 0.24
C PRO A 309 6.04 -28.30 -0.70
N ALA A 310 4.86 -28.91 -0.70
CA ALA A 310 4.54 -30.07 -1.55
C ALA A 310 4.21 -29.68 -3.00
N GLU A 311 3.79 -28.43 -3.20
CA GLU A 311 3.47 -27.85 -4.51
C GLU A 311 4.50 -26.79 -4.86
N ASP A 312 5.66 -27.21 -5.27
CA ASP A 312 6.80 -26.36 -5.58
C ASP A 312 6.39 -25.05 -6.27
N ARG A 313 6.78 -23.90 -5.66
CA ARG A 313 6.58 -22.52 -6.09
C ARG A 313 5.31 -21.79 -5.66
N ARG A 314 4.28 -22.48 -5.20
CA ARG A 314 2.97 -21.89 -4.98
C ARG A 314 2.89 -21.04 -3.72
N ILE A 315 2.49 -19.76 -3.88
CA ILE A 315 2.13 -18.87 -2.79
C ILE A 315 0.64 -19.01 -2.56
N ILE A 316 0.25 -19.48 -1.36
CA ILE A 316 -1.15 -19.76 -1.00
C ILE A 316 -1.72 -18.78 0.00
N LYS A 317 -0.99 -17.72 0.32
CA LYS A 317 -1.36 -16.71 1.32
C LYS A 317 -2.70 -16.05 1.03
N PHE A 318 -3.04 -15.88 -0.25
CA PHE A 318 -4.27 -15.22 -0.68
C PHE A 318 -5.24 -16.24 -1.24
N PRO A 319 -6.39 -16.47 -0.57
CA PRO A 319 -7.36 -17.47 -0.99
C PRO A 319 -8.08 -17.14 -2.30
N ASN A 320 -8.30 -18.15 -3.12
CA ASN A 320 -9.03 -18.03 -4.39
C ASN A 320 -10.36 -18.80 -4.43
N GLY A 321 -11.04 -18.91 -3.33
CA GLY A 321 -12.39 -19.46 -3.32
C GLY A 321 -12.51 -20.96 -3.37
N GLY A 322 -11.47 -21.70 -3.09
CA GLY A 322 -11.81 -23.02 -2.63
C GLY A 322 -11.06 -24.23 -3.09
N GLU A 323 -10.40 -24.28 -4.21
CA GLU A 323 -9.80 -25.57 -4.58
C GLU A 323 -8.40 -25.80 -4.03
N ASN A 324 -7.68 -24.77 -3.61
CA ASN A 324 -6.24 -24.91 -3.43
C ASN A 324 -5.65 -24.32 -2.17
N MET A 325 -6.48 -23.93 -1.25
CA MET A 325 -6.00 -23.40 0.02
C MET A 325 -5.91 -24.48 1.10
N GLY A 326 -5.95 -25.73 0.70
CA GLY A 326 -5.85 -26.85 1.60
C GLY A 326 -6.87 -26.75 2.73
N GLN A 327 -6.39 -26.99 3.94
CA GLN A 327 -7.21 -26.96 5.15
C GLN A 327 -7.67 -25.56 5.60
N PHE A 328 -7.20 -24.49 4.98
CA PHE A 328 -7.42 -23.13 5.49
C PHE A 328 -8.63 -22.43 4.88
N ILE A 329 -9.21 -22.93 3.78
CA ILE A 329 -10.38 -22.30 3.17
C ILE A 329 -11.42 -23.33 2.73
N SER A 330 -12.57 -23.24 3.37
CA SER A 330 -13.76 -24.03 3.01
C SER A 330 -14.89 -23.18 2.41
N ASN A 331 -14.74 -21.85 2.29
CA ASN A 331 -15.80 -20.96 1.83
C ASN A 331 -15.56 -20.51 0.39
N PRO A 332 -16.37 -20.94 -0.58
CA PRO A 332 -16.28 -20.52 -1.98
C PRO A 332 -16.50 -19.00 -2.18
N ASP A 333 -17.18 -18.32 -1.24
CA ASP A 333 -17.39 -16.88 -1.30
C ASP A 333 -16.17 -16.07 -0.80
N ALA A 334 -15.17 -16.73 -0.18
CA ALA A 334 -13.91 -16.12 0.22
C ALA A 334 -12.92 -15.94 -0.95
N SER A 335 -13.42 -15.88 -2.18
CA SER A 335 -12.62 -15.85 -3.41
C SER A 335 -11.77 -14.57 -3.59
N GLN A 336 -11.90 -13.58 -2.72
CA GLN A 336 -11.19 -12.32 -2.80
C GLN A 336 -10.61 -11.96 -1.45
N SER A 337 -9.29 -11.80 -1.41
CA SER A 337 -8.61 -11.40 -0.18
C SER A 337 -8.79 -9.91 0.08
N PRO A 338 -8.97 -9.47 1.32
CA PRO A 338 -8.88 -8.06 1.67
C PRO A 338 -7.47 -7.54 1.40
N ILE A 339 -7.37 -6.28 1.03
CA ILE A 339 -6.09 -5.59 0.94
C ILE A 339 -5.76 -5.04 2.33
N VAL A 340 -4.95 -5.75 3.06
CA VAL A 340 -4.55 -5.36 4.42
C VAL A 340 -3.54 -4.20 4.34
N ILE A 341 -3.95 -3.03 4.81
CA ILE A 341 -3.10 -1.84 4.84
C ILE A 341 -2.32 -1.78 6.15
N PHE A 342 -3.01 -1.97 7.29
CA PHE A 342 -2.39 -2.03 8.62
C PHE A 342 -2.97 -3.17 9.46
N ARG A 343 -2.08 -3.88 10.14
CA ARG A 343 -2.43 -4.88 11.15
C ARG A 343 -1.50 -4.80 12.35
N LEU A 344 -1.83 -5.51 13.41
CA LEU A 344 -1.12 -5.42 14.70
C LEU A 344 0.39 -5.69 14.59
N SER A 345 0.80 -6.61 13.71
CA SER A 345 2.21 -6.89 13.43
C SER A 345 2.98 -5.68 12.90
N ASP A 346 2.33 -4.85 12.06
CA ASP A 346 2.92 -3.60 11.58
C ASP A 346 3.37 -2.71 12.73
N ILE A 347 2.51 -2.61 13.73
CA ILE A 347 2.72 -1.69 14.85
C ILE A 347 3.84 -2.20 15.75
N TYR A 348 3.85 -3.52 16.05
CA TYR A 348 4.92 -4.12 16.85
C TYR A 348 6.28 -4.02 16.15
N LEU A 349 6.35 -4.33 14.86
CA LEU A 349 7.60 -4.28 14.11
C LEU A 349 8.08 -2.84 13.90
N THR A 350 7.18 -1.89 13.61
CA THR A 350 7.50 -0.45 13.55
C THR A 350 8.05 0.05 14.89
N LYS A 351 7.41 -0.32 16.01
CA LYS A 351 7.85 0.07 17.35
C LYS A 351 9.20 -0.54 17.70
N ALA A 352 9.40 -1.84 17.44
CA ALA A 352 10.66 -2.51 17.71
C ALA A 352 11.82 -1.89 16.91
N GLU A 353 11.61 -1.63 15.61
CA GLU A 353 12.59 -0.96 14.76
C GLU A 353 12.95 0.43 15.28
N ALA A 354 11.95 1.22 15.70
CA ALA A 354 12.16 2.53 16.30
C ALA A 354 12.93 2.48 17.62
N GLN A 355 12.68 1.47 18.47
CA GLN A 355 13.38 1.25 19.73
C GLN A 355 14.83 0.78 19.52
N GLY A 356 15.10 0.10 18.39
CA GLY A 356 16.43 -0.42 18.10
C GLY A 356 16.87 -1.58 19.02
N ASN A 357 18.16 -1.84 19.08
CA ASN A 357 18.78 -2.93 19.87
C ASN A 357 18.82 -2.69 21.40
N THR A 358 17.83 -1.98 21.92
CA THR A 358 17.66 -1.76 23.36
C THR A 358 16.92 -2.94 24.03
N SER A 359 16.90 -2.97 25.36
CA SER A 359 16.10 -3.93 26.13
C SER A 359 14.62 -3.87 25.78
N GLU A 360 14.09 -2.67 25.56
CA GLU A 360 12.71 -2.42 25.16
C GLU A 360 12.43 -2.92 23.73
N GLY A 361 13.37 -2.70 22.79
CA GLY A 361 13.27 -3.21 21.42
C GLY A 361 13.25 -4.73 21.38
N LEU A 362 14.16 -5.38 22.11
CA LEU A 362 14.20 -6.84 22.24
C LEU A 362 12.91 -7.38 22.90
N ALA A 363 12.39 -6.71 23.93
CA ALA A 363 11.13 -7.10 24.58
C ALA A 363 9.93 -6.95 23.62
N THR A 364 9.91 -5.89 22.81
CA THR A 364 8.87 -5.69 21.80
C THR A 364 8.93 -6.74 20.69
N MET A 365 10.13 -7.06 20.21
CA MET A 365 10.35 -8.16 19.24
C MET A 365 9.91 -9.50 19.84
N LYS A 366 10.33 -9.80 21.07
CA LYS A 366 9.94 -11.04 21.76
C LYS A 366 8.44 -11.18 21.84
N LYS A 367 7.73 -10.11 22.24
CA LYS A 367 6.28 -10.12 22.35
C LYS A 367 5.58 -10.35 21.00
N TYR A 368 6.10 -9.81 19.91
CA TYR A 368 5.62 -10.10 18.57
C TYR A 368 5.90 -11.57 18.20
N MET A 369 7.14 -12.02 18.35
CA MET A 369 7.56 -13.36 17.93
C MET A 369 6.88 -14.47 18.73
N ASP A 370 6.56 -14.27 20.02
CA ASP A 370 5.79 -15.21 20.84
C ASP A 370 4.40 -15.52 20.28
N ASN A 371 3.89 -14.68 19.36
CA ASN A 371 2.62 -14.89 18.69
C ASN A 371 2.78 -15.42 17.25
N ARG A 372 3.99 -15.67 16.80
CA ARG A 372 4.28 -16.19 15.45
C ARG A 372 5.02 -17.53 15.45
N TYR A 373 5.60 -17.90 16.59
CA TYR A 373 6.35 -19.15 16.74
C TYR A 373 5.82 -19.97 17.92
N GLU A 374 5.90 -21.29 17.82
CA GLU A 374 5.61 -22.19 18.95
C GLU A 374 6.63 -22.01 20.06
N THR A 375 7.91 -21.85 19.69
CA THR A 375 8.98 -21.53 20.64
C THR A 375 9.87 -20.44 20.07
N VAL A 376 10.27 -19.50 20.92
CA VAL A 376 11.26 -18.46 20.58
C VAL A 376 12.06 -18.02 21.79
N THR A 377 13.35 -17.90 21.63
CA THR A 377 14.28 -17.35 22.62
C THR A 377 15.12 -16.27 21.95
N LEU A 378 15.19 -15.10 22.59
CA LEU A 378 16.07 -14.02 22.16
C LEU A 378 17.19 -13.82 23.21
N PRO A 379 18.38 -13.39 22.78
CA PRO A 379 19.43 -12.99 23.69
C PRO A 379 19.04 -11.73 24.48
N THR A 380 19.64 -11.52 25.63
CA THR A 380 19.40 -10.34 26.47
C THR A 380 19.99 -9.05 25.87
N THR A 381 20.98 -9.18 24.99
CA THR A 381 21.62 -8.08 24.26
C THR A 381 21.93 -8.54 22.84
N MET A 382 21.90 -7.62 21.91
CA MET A 382 22.18 -7.88 20.49
C MET A 382 22.92 -6.69 19.89
N SER A 383 23.77 -6.92 18.87
CA SER A 383 24.37 -5.81 18.13
C SER A 383 23.31 -5.03 17.33
N ALA A 384 23.57 -3.77 17.00
CA ALA A 384 22.66 -2.99 16.19
C ALA A 384 22.45 -3.60 14.80
N ALA A 385 23.50 -4.20 14.22
CA ALA A 385 23.41 -4.87 12.92
C ALA A 385 22.53 -6.13 12.99
N ASP A 386 22.78 -7.01 13.99
CA ASP A 386 21.98 -8.24 14.16
C ASP A 386 20.53 -7.93 14.47
N PHE A 387 20.24 -6.91 15.29
CA PHE A 387 18.89 -6.50 15.59
C PHE A 387 18.15 -5.97 14.34
N ARG A 388 18.84 -5.17 13.52
CA ARG A 388 18.28 -4.70 12.24
C ARG A 388 17.97 -5.86 11.29
N GLU A 389 18.89 -6.83 11.18
CA GLU A 389 18.67 -8.04 10.37
C GLU A 389 17.47 -8.83 10.92
N LEU A 390 17.36 -9.03 12.22
CA LEU A 390 16.21 -9.69 12.85
C LEU A 390 14.89 -8.99 12.49
N VAL A 391 14.83 -7.66 12.60
CA VAL A 391 13.62 -6.88 12.25
C VAL A 391 13.30 -7.01 10.76
N LEU A 392 14.29 -6.92 9.88
CA LEU A 392 14.10 -7.05 8.44
C LEU A 392 13.64 -8.45 8.02
N ASP A 393 14.18 -9.48 8.67
CA ASP A 393 13.81 -10.87 8.42
C ASP A 393 12.39 -11.17 8.89
N GLU A 394 12.00 -10.66 10.05
CA GLU A 394 10.64 -10.82 10.55
C GLU A 394 9.64 -10.03 9.72
N ASN A 395 10.00 -8.82 9.23
CA ASN A 395 9.18 -8.10 8.24
C ASN A 395 9.02 -8.91 6.95
N GLN A 396 10.09 -9.54 6.46
CA GLN A 396 10.02 -10.36 5.24
C GLN A 396 9.08 -11.57 5.41
N ARG A 397 9.17 -12.29 6.54
CA ARG A 397 8.27 -13.43 6.84
C ARG A 397 6.83 -12.99 7.00
N GLU A 398 6.62 -11.94 7.79
CA GLU A 398 5.27 -11.45 8.11
C GLU A 398 4.56 -10.89 6.88
N PHE A 399 5.25 -10.08 6.09
CA PHE A 399 4.70 -9.36 4.95
C PHE A 399 5.13 -9.92 3.59
N TYR A 400 5.59 -11.18 3.56
CA TYR A 400 5.91 -11.87 2.33
C TYR A 400 4.72 -11.83 1.36
N ALA A 401 4.97 -11.46 0.12
CA ALA A 401 3.96 -11.28 -0.92
C ALA A 401 2.94 -10.14 -0.67
N GLU A 402 3.28 -9.15 0.17
CA GLU A 402 2.45 -7.97 0.43
C GLU A 402 3.06 -6.66 -0.11
N GLY A 403 4.05 -6.77 -0.99
CA GLY A 403 4.62 -5.63 -1.74
C GLY A 403 5.52 -4.71 -0.91
N ARG A 404 6.12 -5.19 0.18
CA ARG A 404 6.77 -4.31 1.17
C ARG A 404 8.29 -4.43 1.24
N ARG A 405 8.86 -5.58 0.88
CA ARG A 405 10.27 -5.92 1.17
C ARG A 405 11.25 -4.87 0.67
N TRP A 406 11.12 -4.39 -0.55
CA TRP A 406 12.01 -3.36 -1.09
C TRP A 406 12.02 -2.07 -0.27
N PHE A 407 10.84 -1.63 0.15
CA PHE A 407 10.70 -0.40 0.92
C PHE A 407 11.24 -0.53 2.35
N ASP A 408 11.19 -1.71 2.94
CA ASP A 408 11.81 -1.98 4.26
C ASP A 408 13.34 -1.97 4.14
N ILE A 409 13.90 -2.58 3.08
CA ILE A 409 15.33 -2.53 2.77
C ILE A 409 15.77 -1.09 2.51
N LYS A 410 15.04 -0.35 1.65
CA LYS A 410 15.30 1.04 1.36
C LYS A 410 15.33 1.90 2.62
N ARG A 411 14.35 1.76 3.50
CA ARG A 411 14.31 2.49 4.78
C ARG A 411 15.54 2.18 5.64
N ALA A 412 15.89 0.91 5.80
CA ALA A 412 17.06 0.50 6.56
C ALA A 412 18.35 1.11 5.98
N TYR A 413 18.52 1.09 4.66
CA TYR A 413 19.68 1.68 3.99
C TYR A 413 19.74 3.20 4.09
N ILE A 414 18.60 3.91 3.96
CA ILE A 414 18.58 5.37 4.11
C ILE A 414 18.96 5.78 5.52
N GLN A 415 18.53 5.03 6.54
CA GLN A 415 18.83 5.31 7.94
C GLN A 415 20.25 4.92 8.35
N ASP A 416 20.84 3.92 7.70
CA ASP A 416 22.19 3.46 7.95
C ASP A 416 22.89 3.04 6.66
N LYS A 417 23.70 3.94 6.10
CA LYS A 417 24.45 3.74 4.85
C LYS A 417 25.53 2.63 4.95
N THR A 418 25.80 2.10 6.14
CA THR A 418 26.69 0.93 6.32
C THR A 418 25.96 -0.40 6.12
N PHE A 419 24.65 -0.38 5.89
CA PHE A 419 23.87 -1.56 5.58
C PHE A 419 24.30 -2.14 4.22
N ASP A 420 24.71 -3.40 4.22
CA ASP A 420 25.19 -4.08 3.02
C ASP A 420 24.00 -4.57 2.16
N LEU A 421 23.73 -3.84 1.10
CA LEU A 421 22.65 -4.15 0.17
C LEU A 421 22.89 -5.43 -0.65
N ASP A 422 24.13 -5.79 -0.93
CA ASP A 422 24.47 -6.99 -1.70
C ASP A 422 24.05 -8.28 -0.97
N LYS A 423 23.86 -8.22 0.35
CA LYS A 423 23.34 -9.35 1.13
C LYS A 423 21.84 -9.62 0.91
N VAL A 424 21.10 -8.59 0.57
CA VAL A 424 19.63 -8.64 0.46
C VAL A 424 19.10 -8.43 -0.96
N TYR A 425 19.97 -8.01 -1.89
CA TYR A 425 19.62 -7.70 -3.26
C TYR A 425 20.77 -8.07 -4.20
N LYS A 426 20.65 -9.21 -4.86
CA LYS A 426 21.73 -9.84 -5.64
C LYS A 426 22.20 -9.04 -6.87
N THR A 427 21.35 -8.12 -7.36
CA THR A 427 21.64 -7.35 -8.58
C THR A 427 21.88 -5.87 -8.32
N TRP A 428 22.16 -5.49 -7.07
CA TRP A 428 22.32 -4.08 -6.67
C TRP A 428 23.49 -3.38 -7.39
N ASN A 429 24.67 -3.96 -7.33
CA ASN A 429 25.88 -3.47 -8.04
C ASN A 429 26.17 -1.98 -7.79
N ASP A 430 26.11 -1.52 -6.55
CA ASP A 430 26.38 -0.12 -6.12
C ASP A 430 25.53 0.95 -6.84
N ARG A 431 24.32 0.59 -7.27
CA ARG A 431 23.42 1.50 -7.98
C ARG A 431 22.46 2.23 -7.04
N ASP A 432 23.01 3.03 -6.13
CA ASP A 432 22.24 3.78 -5.09
C ASP A 432 21.11 4.63 -5.65
N TYR A 433 21.22 5.07 -6.90
CA TYR A 433 20.17 5.87 -7.53
C TYR A 433 18.84 5.10 -7.67
N LEU A 434 18.86 3.76 -7.74
CA LEU A 434 17.67 2.92 -7.81
C LEU A 434 16.79 2.97 -6.54
N MET A 435 17.30 3.59 -5.46
CA MET A 435 16.48 3.85 -4.27
C MET A 435 15.27 4.74 -4.58
N TYR A 436 15.35 5.58 -5.61
CA TYR A 436 14.23 6.36 -6.09
C TYR A 436 13.93 6.01 -7.55
N TRP A 437 12.66 5.87 -7.85
CA TRP A 437 12.22 5.62 -9.21
C TRP A 437 12.42 6.85 -10.10
N PRO A 438 12.59 6.67 -11.41
CA PRO A 438 12.72 7.79 -12.32
C PRO A 438 11.41 8.58 -12.37
N ILE A 439 11.52 9.89 -12.48
CA ILE A 439 10.38 10.74 -12.83
C ILE A 439 10.01 10.39 -14.28
N PRO A 440 8.72 10.04 -14.56
CA PRO A 440 8.32 9.56 -15.88
C PRO A 440 8.62 10.56 -17.00
N GLN A 441 9.22 10.09 -18.08
CA GLN A 441 9.67 10.96 -19.18
C GLN A 441 8.53 11.80 -19.77
N ASP A 442 7.37 11.20 -20.00
CA ASP A 442 6.22 11.91 -20.58
C ASP A 442 5.75 13.08 -19.67
N GLU A 443 5.85 12.93 -18.34
CA GLU A 443 5.49 13.98 -17.38
C GLU A 443 6.53 15.11 -17.40
N ARG A 444 7.81 14.77 -17.54
CA ARG A 444 8.89 15.73 -17.69
C ARG A 444 8.78 16.51 -19.00
N ASP A 445 8.48 15.84 -20.10
CA ASP A 445 8.30 16.45 -21.43
C ASP A 445 7.11 17.42 -21.42
N LEU A 446 6.04 17.06 -20.71
CA LEU A 446 4.86 17.91 -20.57
C LEU A 446 5.11 19.13 -19.66
N ALA A 447 5.78 18.92 -18.53
CA ALA A 447 5.99 19.98 -17.51
C ALA A 447 7.17 20.89 -17.84
N GLY A 448 8.15 20.43 -18.60
CA GLY A 448 9.46 21.02 -18.78
C GLY A 448 10.48 20.49 -17.75
N HIS A 449 11.66 20.15 -18.21
CA HIS A 449 12.72 19.52 -17.42
C HIS A 449 13.19 20.38 -16.24
N ASP A 450 13.10 21.71 -16.34
CA ASP A 450 13.41 22.63 -15.23
C ASP A 450 12.41 22.52 -14.07
N ARG A 451 11.13 22.23 -14.37
CA ARG A 451 10.09 22.06 -13.36
C ARG A 451 10.04 20.64 -12.81
N TYR A 452 10.37 19.67 -13.65
CA TYR A 452 10.42 18.25 -13.33
C TYR A 452 11.82 17.70 -13.58
N PRO A 453 12.81 18.09 -12.74
CA PRO A 453 14.16 17.52 -12.82
C PRO A 453 14.11 16.02 -12.56
N GLN A 454 14.98 15.28 -13.24
CA GLN A 454 15.09 13.84 -13.02
C GLN A 454 15.78 13.53 -11.69
N ASN A 455 15.44 12.39 -11.11
CA ASN A 455 16.16 11.86 -9.94
C ASN A 455 17.62 11.56 -10.34
N PRO A 456 18.59 11.83 -9.46
CA PRO A 456 20.02 11.62 -9.74
C PRO A 456 20.30 10.17 -10.18
N GLY A 457 21.16 10.03 -11.19
CA GLY A 457 21.60 8.72 -11.71
C GLY A 457 20.81 8.22 -12.93
N TYR A 458 19.65 8.79 -13.19
CA TYR A 458 18.90 8.51 -14.42
C TYR A 458 19.29 9.47 -15.55
N ALA A 459 19.07 9.02 -16.81
CA ALA A 459 19.31 9.87 -17.98
C ALA A 459 18.38 11.10 -17.96
N GLU A 460 18.91 12.25 -18.40
CA GLU A 460 18.18 13.51 -18.52
C GLU A 460 17.17 13.49 -19.71
#